data_f0b19ca8295c884b8d6626729e52d14b
#
_entry.id   f0b19ca8295c884b8d6626729e52d14b
#
_cell.length_a   1.000
_cell.length_b   1.000
_cell.length_c   1.000
_cell.angle_alpha   90.00
_cell.angle_beta   90.00
_cell.angle_gamma   90.00
#
_symmetry.space_group_name_H-M   'P 1'
#
loop_
_entity.id
_entity.type
_entity.pdbx_description
1 polymer ?
#
loop_
_entity_poly.entity_id
_entity_poly.type
_entity_poly.pdbx_seq_one_letter_code
_entity_poly.pdbx_strand_id
1 'polypeptide(L)'
;MLKYAAAAPAGLGLGTGLLALAPPRADAAPLGILLDYAAGVIGAGDLRASGALGAIRYVSDRRPGGAWMLGKPIQLPEARDLYQNGLKIVSCYQYGKQDTADWLGGQNAGVAHAKRGWQLHVAAGGSNGAPIYASIDDNPSYDQYKSQAAPYLRGWEAVLGHQRVGVYANARTIDWALQDGLGSYFWQHNWGSPQGFTHPAAHLHQVEIDKRNVGGIGVDINQILKPRFGQWD
;
A
#
# COMPACT_ATOMS: atom_id res chain seq x y z
N MET A 1 -6.58 -15.43 85.42
CA MET A 1 -5.99 -14.18 84.93
C MET A 1 -5.84 -14.24 83.44
N LEU A 2 -6.81 -13.67 82.70
CA LEU A 2 -6.77 -13.60 81.24
C LEU A 2 -5.94 -12.38 80.79
N LYS A 3 -4.98 -12.61 79.86
CA LYS A 3 -4.22 -11.55 79.18
C LYS A 3 -4.81 -11.42 77.79
N TYR A 4 -5.37 -10.25 77.46
CA TYR A 4 -5.80 -9.86 76.12
C TYR A 4 -4.58 -9.40 75.35
N ALA A 5 -4.36 -9.99 74.14
CA ALA A 5 -3.43 -9.50 73.16
C ALA A 5 -4.19 -8.63 72.12
N ALA A 6 -3.75 -7.41 71.96
CA ALA A 6 -4.28 -6.47 71.01
C ALA A 6 -3.70 -6.75 69.59
N ALA A 7 -4.55 -6.86 68.62
CA ALA A 7 -4.19 -6.98 67.20
C ALA A 7 -4.09 -5.57 66.61
N ALA A 8 -2.98 -5.29 65.91
CA ALA A 8 -2.78 -4.08 65.13
C ALA A 8 -3.36 -4.24 63.72
N PRO A 9 -3.94 -3.18 63.10
CA PRO A 9 -4.48 -3.27 61.76
C PRO A 9 -3.38 -3.22 60.68
N ALA A 10 -3.46 -4.15 59.73
CA ALA A 10 -2.61 -4.16 58.55
C ALA A 10 -3.02 -3.04 57.58
N GLY A 11 -2.10 -2.11 57.33
CA GLY A 11 -2.27 -1.06 56.31
C GLY A 11 -2.25 -1.62 54.89
N LEU A 12 -3.32 -1.39 54.14
CA LEU A 12 -3.38 -1.59 52.70
C LEU A 12 -2.60 -0.49 52.00
N GLY A 13 -1.38 -0.81 51.57
CA GLY A 13 -0.62 0.05 50.67
C GLY A 13 -1.22 0.02 49.26
N LEU A 14 -1.85 1.14 48.87
CA LEU A 14 -2.22 1.38 47.46
C LEU A 14 -0.95 1.66 46.68
N GLY A 15 -0.44 0.61 46.00
CA GLY A 15 0.62 0.74 44.99
C GLY A 15 0.07 1.49 43.79
N THR A 16 0.39 2.77 43.64
CA THR A 16 0.21 3.49 42.38
C THR A 16 1.20 2.94 41.37
N GLY A 17 0.75 1.94 40.58
CA GLY A 17 1.50 1.46 39.41
C GLY A 17 1.57 2.59 38.40
N LEU A 18 2.73 3.24 38.31
CA LEU A 18 3.08 4.04 37.14
C LEU A 18 3.12 3.10 35.94
N LEU A 19 2.09 3.17 35.09
CA LEU A 19 2.16 2.63 33.73
C LEU A 19 3.26 3.41 33.00
N ALA A 20 4.45 2.84 32.94
CA ALA A 20 5.50 3.34 32.08
C ALA A 20 4.99 3.29 30.64
N LEU A 21 4.65 4.45 30.07
CA LEU A 21 4.41 4.59 28.64
C LEU A 21 5.69 4.10 27.94
N ALA A 22 5.59 3.01 27.19
CA ALA A 22 6.70 2.57 26.36
C ALA A 22 7.12 3.73 25.45
N PRO A 23 8.42 4.03 25.33
CA PRO A 23 8.86 5.08 24.43
C PRO A 23 8.33 4.82 23.03
N PRO A 24 7.99 5.87 22.25
CA PRO A 24 7.58 5.69 20.88
C PRO A 24 8.66 4.88 20.15
N ARG A 25 8.23 3.79 19.52
CA ARG A 25 9.13 2.92 18.76
C ARG A 25 9.75 3.79 17.68
N ALA A 26 11.06 3.97 17.67
CA ALA A 26 11.75 4.60 16.55
C ALA A 26 11.36 3.83 15.29
N ASP A 27 10.79 4.50 14.30
CA ASP A 27 10.47 3.89 13.03
C ASP A 27 11.76 3.30 12.46
N ALA A 28 11.74 2.00 12.14
CA ALA A 28 12.89 1.34 11.53
C ALA A 28 13.20 2.05 10.21
N ALA A 29 14.48 2.25 9.91
CA ALA A 29 14.89 2.85 8.65
C ALA A 29 14.31 2.03 7.48
N PRO A 30 13.84 2.69 6.40
CA PRO A 30 13.35 2.01 5.21
C PRO A 30 14.37 1.04 4.64
N LEU A 31 13.91 -0.11 4.15
CA LEU A 31 14.76 -1.14 3.54
C LEU A 31 15.29 -0.73 2.15
N GLY A 32 14.75 0.33 1.56
CA GLY A 32 15.08 0.87 0.26
C GLY A 32 13.91 1.65 -0.32
N ILE A 33 14.00 2.00 -1.59
CA ILE A 33 12.94 2.73 -2.31
C ILE A 33 12.52 2.02 -3.59
N LEU A 34 11.27 2.23 -3.98
CA LEU A 34 10.73 1.94 -5.30
C LEU A 34 10.28 3.25 -5.94
N LEU A 35 10.33 3.31 -7.27
CA LEU A 35 9.74 4.39 -8.04
C LEU A 35 8.36 3.95 -8.57
N ASP A 36 7.38 4.86 -8.61
CA ASP A 36 6.21 4.68 -9.45
C ASP A 36 6.08 5.81 -10.46
N TYR A 37 5.59 5.47 -11.66
CA TYR A 37 5.54 6.39 -12.78
C TYR A 37 4.55 5.90 -13.85
N ALA A 38 3.92 6.84 -14.56
CA ALA A 38 2.94 6.56 -15.60
C ALA A 38 3.31 7.15 -16.98
N ALA A 39 4.14 8.19 -17.02
CA ALA A 39 4.36 8.99 -18.24
C ALA A 39 5.19 8.27 -19.31
N GLY A 40 5.93 7.22 -18.97
CA GLY A 40 6.77 6.49 -19.91
C GLY A 40 7.33 5.20 -19.32
N VAL A 41 8.37 4.69 -19.94
CA VAL A 41 9.15 3.52 -19.50
C VAL A 41 10.55 3.98 -19.11
N ILE A 42 10.99 3.68 -17.90
CA ILE A 42 12.34 3.95 -17.41
C ILE A 42 13.15 2.67 -17.53
N GLY A 43 14.29 2.73 -18.22
CA GLY A 43 15.18 1.57 -18.35
C GLY A 43 15.82 1.16 -17.02
N ALA A 44 16.17 -0.11 -16.88
CA ALA A 44 16.76 -0.66 -15.67
C ALA A 44 18.05 0.07 -15.23
N GLY A 45 18.84 0.58 -16.19
CA GLY A 45 20.05 1.37 -15.92
C GLY A 45 19.76 2.65 -15.15
N ASP A 46 18.78 3.42 -15.60
CA ASP A 46 18.37 4.68 -14.96
C ASP A 46 17.72 4.45 -13.59
N LEU A 47 16.89 3.39 -13.47
CA LEU A 47 16.32 2.99 -12.18
C LEU A 47 17.41 2.66 -11.15
N ARG A 48 18.42 1.88 -11.54
CA ARG A 48 19.55 1.55 -10.66
C ARG A 48 20.38 2.77 -10.30
N ALA A 49 20.64 3.64 -11.28
CA ALA A 49 21.38 4.88 -11.06
C ALA A 49 20.67 5.83 -10.09
N SER A 50 19.33 5.78 -10.02
CA SER A 50 18.55 6.55 -9.04
C SER A 50 18.63 6.00 -7.61
N GLY A 51 19.22 4.82 -7.39
CA GLY A 51 19.28 4.13 -6.11
C GLY A 51 18.01 3.33 -5.77
N ALA A 52 17.06 3.23 -6.70
CA ALA A 52 15.85 2.45 -6.49
C ALA A 52 16.12 0.94 -6.60
N LEU A 53 15.47 0.16 -5.76
CA LEU A 53 15.50 -1.31 -5.79
C LEU A 53 14.53 -1.90 -6.82
N GLY A 54 13.71 -1.08 -7.46
CA GLY A 54 12.74 -1.49 -8.45
C GLY A 54 11.63 -0.46 -8.66
N ALA A 55 10.51 -0.90 -9.20
CA ALA A 55 9.40 -0.03 -9.52
C ALA A 55 8.03 -0.63 -9.18
N ILE A 56 7.09 0.23 -8.83
CA ILE A 56 5.67 -0.07 -8.79
C ILE A 56 5.12 0.29 -10.17
N ARG A 57 4.50 -0.68 -10.83
CA ARG A 57 4.04 -0.51 -12.21
C ARG A 57 2.56 -0.79 -12.34
N TYR A 58 1.93 -0.02 -13.20
CA TYR A 58 0.49 -0.07 -13.39
C TYR A 58 0.08 -1.24 -14.28
N VAL A 59 -0.81 -2.07 -13.75
CA VAL A 59 -1.55 -3.12 -14.48
C VAL A 59 -2.98 -2.67 -14.77
N SER A 60 -3.13 -1.42 -15.21
CA SER A 60 -4.39 -0.81 -15.64
C SER A 60 -4.21 -0.10 -16.97
N ASP A 61 -5.26 -0.04 -17.76
CA ASP A 61 -5.26 0.73 -19.01
C ASP A 61 -5.08 2.24 -18.72
N ARG A 62 -4.82 3.01 -19.75
CA ARG A 62 -4.85 4.48 -19.70
C ARG A 62 -6.29 4.95 -19.56
N ARG A 63 -6.55 5.86 -18.64
CA ARG A 63 -7.88 6.48 -18.53
C ARG A 63 -8.17 7.40 -19.71
N PRO A 64 -9.45 7.72 -19.98
CA PRO A 64 -9.82 8.77 -20.94
C PRO A 64 -9.06 10.08 -20.62
N GLY A 65 -8.54 10.75 -21.64
CA GLY A 65 -7.68 11.94 -21.47
C GLY A 65 -6.25 11.66 -21.00
N GLY A 66 -5.90 10.38 -20.72
CA GLY A 66 -4.58 9.95 -20.25
C GLY A 66 -3.59 9.59 -21.35
N ALA A 67 -3.63 10.23 -22.52
CA ALA A 67 -2.73 9.93 -23.64
C ALA A 67 -1.24 10.05 -23.26
N TRP A 68 -0.92 10.92 -22.31
CA TRP A 68 0.43 11.11 -21.77
C TRP A 68 0.96 9.92 -20.93
N MET A 69 0.09 9.03 -20.47
CA MET A 69 0.44 7.87 -19.64
C MET A 69 1.05 6.74 -20.49
N LEU A 70 2.15 7.04 -21.18
CA LEU A 70 2.78 6.09 -22.12
C LEU A 70 3.31 4.82 -21.44
N GLY A 71 3.57 4.86 -20.13
CA GLY A 71 4.01 3.72 -19.33
C GLY A 71 2.87 2.82 -18.80
N LYS A 72 1.61 3.08 -19.16
CA LYS A 72 0.47 2.22 -18.76
C LYS A 72 -0.10 1.45 -19.95
N PRO A 73 -0.42 0.17 -19.74
CA PRO A 73 0.05 -0.72 -18.68
C PRO A 73 1.51 -1.13 -18.87
N ILE A 74 2.15 -1.67 -17.83
CA ILE A 74 3.46 -2.31 -17.95
C ILE A 74 3.41 -3.41 -19.02
N GLN A 75 4.48 -3.52 -19.80
CA GLN A 75 4.61 -4.49 -20.87
C GLN A 75 5.71 -5.53 -20.57
N LEU A 76 5.60 -6.71 -21.15
CA LEU A 76 6.56 -7.79 -20.96
C LEU A 76 8.03 -7.41 -21.25
N PRO A 77 8.38 -6.61 -22.29
CA PRO A 77 9.76 -6.18 -22.50
C PRO A 77 10.32 -5.35 -21.34
N GLU A 78 9.53 -4.41 -20.80
CA GLU A 78 9.93 -3.61 -19.62
C GLU A 78 10.11 -4.51 -18.39
N ALA A 79 9.16 -5.39 -18.12
CA ALA A 79 9.24 -6.31 -16.99
C ALA A 79 10.49 -7.21 -17.08
N ARG A 80 10.82 -7.70 -18.26
CA ARG A 80 12.04 -8.51 -18.51
C ARG A 80 13.31 -7.72 -18.27
N ASP A 81 13.39 -6.47 -18.76
CA ASP A 81 14.53 -5.60 -18.53
C ASP A 81 14.77 -5.39 -17.04
N LEU A 82 13.72 -5.05 -16.28
CA LEU A 82 13.81 -4.87 -14.83
C LEU A 82 14.25 -6.15 -14.12
N TYR A 83 13.61 -7.27 -14.43
CA TYR A 83 13.89 -8.57 -13.79
C TYR A 83 15.32 -9.05 -14.05
N GLN A 84 15.78 -8.99 -15.31
CA GLN A 84 17.13 -9.41 -15.71
C GLN A 84 18.23 -8.56 -15.05
N ASN A 85 17.89 -7.34 -14.67
CA ASN A 85 18.76 -6.42 -13.94
C ASN A 85 18.62 -6.50 -12.42
N GLY A 86 17.87 -7.48 -11.88
CA GLY A 86 17.70 -7.72 -10.44
C GLY A 86 16.80 -6.71 -9.74
N LEU A 87 16.04 -5.91 -10.51
CA LEU A 87 15.11 -4.94 -9.99
C LEU A 87 13.76 -5.57 -9.65
N LYS A 88 13.16 -5.13 -8.57
CA LYS A 88 11.85 -5.63 -8.10
C LYS A 88 10.71 -4.91 -8.83
N ILE A 89 9.63 -5.64 -9.06
CA ILE A 89 8.41 -5.11 -9.68
C ILE A 89 7.25 -5.33 -8.71
N VAL A 90 6.40 -4.34 -8.54
CA VAL A 90 5.14 -4.41 -7.79
C VAL A 90 3.99 -3.98 -8.69
N SER A 91 2.88 -4.67 -8.64
CA SER A 91 1.69 -4.33 -9.44
C SER A 91 0.75 -3.40 -8.70
N CYS A 92 0.31 -2.33 -9.39
CA CYS A 92 -0.75 -1.42 -8.93
C CYS A 92 -1.83 -1.31 -10.00
N TYR A 93 -3.08 -1.29 -9.59
CA TYR A 93 -4.21 -0.98 -10.46
C TYR A 93 -4.80 0.36 -10.08
N GLN A 94 -4.74 1.30 -11.00
CA GLN A 94 -5.40 2.61 -10.92
C GLN A 94 -5.76 3.05 -12.33
N TYR A 95 -7.04 2.97 -12.68
CA TYR A 95 -7.57 3.42 -13.97
C TYR A 95 -8.13 4.83 -13.85
N GLY A 96 -9.10 5.04 -12.97
CA GLY A 96 -9.73 6.31 -12.69
C GLY A 96 -8.99 7.16 -11.63
N LYS A 97 -9.47 8.40 -11.44
CA LYS A 97 -9.00 9.32 -10.39
C LYS A 97 -10.09 10.35 -10.07
N GLN A 98 -10.16 10.80 -8.82
CA GLN A 98 -11.14 11.81 -8.38
C GLN A 98 -12.59 11.36 -8.68
N ASP A 99 -13.38 12.13 -9.41
CA ASP A 99 -14.80 11.84 -9.74
C ASP A 99 -14.98 10.55 -10.55
N THR A 100 -13.88 9.99 -11.10
CA THR A 100 -13.86 8.73 -11.83
C THR A 100 -13.08 7.65 -11.10
N ALA A 101 -12.80 7.84 -9.80
CA ALA A 101 -11.99 6.89 -9.03
C ALA A 101 -12.59 5.49 -9.04
N ASP A 102 -11.74 4.50 -9.17
CA ASP A 102 -12.10 3.10 -9.40
C ASP A 102 -13.03 2.53 -8.32
N TRP A 103 -12.81 2.92 -7.07
CA TRP A 103 -13.55 2.43 -5.90
C TRP A 103 -15.00 2.93 -5.80
N LEU A 104 -15.33 4.03 -6.51
CA LEU A 104 -16.69 4.59 -6.52
C LEU A 104 -17.73 3.61 -7.09
N GLY A 105 -17.32 2.71 -7.97
CA GLY A 105 -18.19 1.70 -8.55
C GLY A 105 -18.45 0.48 -7.66
N GLY A 106 -17.94 0.46 -6.42
CA GLY A 106 -18.17 -0.59 -5.44
C GLY A 106 -17.77 -1.98 -5.93
N GLN A 107 -18.48 -3.02 -5.47
CA GLN A 107 -18.10 -4.41 -5.69
C GLN A 107 -18.03 -4.81 -7.18
N ASN A 108 -18.97 -4.34 -8.00
CA ASN A 108 -18.99 -4.68 -9.42
C ASN A 108 -17.76 -4.13 -10.15
N ALA A 109 -17.36 -2.88 -9.85
CA ALA A 109 -16.12 -2.32 -10.37
C ALA A 109 -14.91 -3.10 -9.86
N GLY A 110 -14.88 -3.46 -8.58
CA GLY A 110 -13.81 -4.27 -7.99
C GLY A 110 -13.61 -5.60 -8.73
N VAL A 111 -14.68 -6.32 -9.04
CA VAL A 111 -14.64 -7.57 -9.82
C VAL A 111 -14.11 -7.32 -11.25
N ALA A 112 -14.61 -6.29 -11.93
CA ALA A 112 -14.20 -5.98 -13.29
C ALA A 112 -12.71 -5.56 -13.35
N HIS A 113 -12.29 -4.69 -12.44
CA HIS A 113 -10.92 -4.18 -12.37
C HIS A 113 -9.93 -5.27 -11.94
N ALA A 114 -10.30 -6.13 -11.01
CA ALA A 114 -9.46 -7.27 -10.61
C ALA A 114 -9.21 -8.23 -11.77
N LYS A 115 -10.25 -8.58 -12.55
CA LYS A 115 -10.11 -9.41 -13.76
C LYS A 115 -9.19 -8.75 -14.78
N ARG A 116 -9.40 -7.45 -15.06
CA ARG A 116 -8.57 -6.71 -16.01
C ARG A 116 -7.14 -6.56 -15.54
N GLY A 117 -6.94 -6.19 -14.28
CA GLY A 117 -5.63 -6.06 -13.65
C GLY A 117 -4.86 -7.37 -13.69
N TRP A 118 -5.51 -8.48 -13.40
CA TRP A 118 -4.90 -9.81 -13.46
C TRP A 118 -4.48 -10.19 -14.90
N GLN A 119 -5.34 -9.94 -15.90
CA GLN A 119 -4.97 -10.16 -17.30
C GLN A 119 -3.71 -9.40 -17.69
N LEU A 120 -3.62 -8.12 -17.33
CA LEU A 120 -2.47 -7.28 -17.67
C LEU A 120 -1.21 -7.68 -16.88
N HIS A 121 -1.38 -8.06 -15.59
CA HIS A 121 -0.31 -8.59 -14.77
C HIS A 121 0.33 -9.85 -15.39
N VAL A 122 -0.49 -10.81 -15.74
CA VAL A 122 -0.01 -12.07 -16.38
C VAL A 122 0.61 -11.80 -17.74
N ALA A 123 -0.01 -10.93 -18.57
CA ALA A 123 0.52 -10.56 -19.87
C ALA A 123 1.91 -9.90 -19.80
N ALA A 124 2.18 -9.17 -18.72
CA ALA A 124 3.50 -8.56 -18.44
C ALA A 124 4.51 -9.56 -17.85
N GLY A 125 4.10 -10.80 -17.55
CA GLY A 125 4.96 -11.82 -16.92
C GLY A 125 4.96 -11.78 -15.39
N GLY A 126 3.96 -11.15 -14.78
CA GLY A 126 3.79 -11.11 -13.33
C GLY A 126 3.60 -12.49 -12.72
N SER A 127 4.16 -12.71 -11.55
CA SER A 127 4.12 -14.01 -10.86
C SER A 127 2.74 -14.30 -10.26
N ASN A 128 2.35 -15.58 -10.27
CA ASN A 128 1.03 -16.01 -9.78
C ASN A 128 0.81 -15.74 -8.27
N GLY A 129 1.88 -15.58 -7.50
CA GLY A 129 1.83 -15.33 -6.05
C GLY A 129 1.79 -13.85 -5.68
N ALA A 130 2.18 -12.96 -6.60
CA ALA A 130 2.26 -11.54 -6.28
C ALA A 130 0.88 -10.88 -6.20
N PRO A 131 0.67 -9.98 -5.22
CA PRO A 131 -0.56 -9.21 -5.12
C PRO A 131 -0.61 -8.09 -6.15
N ILE A 132 -1.82 -7.59 -6.37
CA ILE A 132 -2.06 -6.31 -7.06
C ILE A 132 -2.60 -5.33 -6.02
N TYR A 133 -1.98 -4.17 -5.92
CA TYR A 133 -2.48 -3.07 -5.08
C TYR A 133 -3.65 -2.38 -5.78
N ALA A 134 -4.85 -2.55 -5.23
CA ALA A 134 -6.05 -1.82 -5.65
C ALA A 134 -5.99 -0.40 -5.10
N SER A 135 -6.11 0.61 -5.98
CA SER A 135 -5.95 2.00 -5.60
C SER A 135 -7.22 2.61 -5.02
N ILE A 136 -7.07 3.22 -3.83
CA ILE A 136 -8.00 4.17 -3.22
C ILE A 136 -7.20 5.47 -3.04
N ASP A 137 -6.82 6.11 -4.17
CA ASP A 137 -6.02 7.36 -4.22
C ASP A 137 -6.89 8.56 -3.85
N ASP A 138 -7.44 8.50 -2.64
CA ASP A 138 -8.44 9.43 -2.14
C ASP A 138 -8.44 9.50 -0.61
N ASN A 139 -9.29 10.38 -0.08
CA ASN A 139 -9.55 10.50 1.36
C ASN A 139 -11.06 10.28 1.63
N PRO A 140 -11.57 9.04 1.46
CA PRO A 140 -12.97 8.75 1.66
C PRO A 140 -13.43 9.04 3.08
N SER A 141 -14.70 9.48 3.24
CA SER A 141 -15.36 9.43 4.54
C SER A 141 -15.61 7.98 4.95
N TYR A 142 -15.94 7.75 6.23
CA TYR A 142 -16.29 6.40 6.69
C TYR A 142 -17.49 5.82 5.94
N ASP A 143 -18.50 6.63 5.66
CA ASP A 143 -19.68 6.21 4.90
C ASP A 143 -19.34 5.84 3.45
N GLN A 144 -18.47 6.61 2.79
CA GLN A 144 -17.95 6.27 1.47
C GLN A 144 -17.11 4.99 1.50
N TYR A 145 -16.28 4.84 2.53
CA TYR A 145 -15.52 3.60 2.72
C TYR A 145 -16.48 2.41 2.84
N LYS A 146 -17.46 2.46 3.73
CA LYS A 146 -18.40 1.35 3.98
C LYS A 146 -19.30 1.05 2.77
N SER A 147 -19.76 2.09 2.07
CA SER A 147 -20.70 1.92 0.96
C SER A 147 -20.04 1.63 -0.39
N GLN A 148 -18.77 2.00 -0.59
CA GLN A 148 -18.11 1.93 -1.88
C GLN A 148 -16.73 1.26 -1.82
N ALA A 149 -15.78 1.78 -1.01
CA ALA A 149 -14.41 1.30 -1.02
C ALA A 149 -14.28 -0.13 -0.46
N ALA A 150 -14.94 -0.45 0.66
CA ALA A 150 -14.93 -1.81 1.20
C ALA A 150 -15.60 -2.83 0.25
N PRO A 151 -16.79 -2.56 -0.34
CA PRO A 151 -17.33 -3.39 -1.41
C PRO A 151 -16.39 -3.54 -2.61
N TYR A 152 -15.70 -2.47 -3.03
CA TYR A 152 -14.71 -2.51 -4.10
C TYR A 152 -13.57 -3.51 -3.79
N LEU A 153 -13.01 -3.45 -2.58
CA LEU A 153 -11.96 -4.39 -2.14
C LEU A 153 -12.49 -5.84 -2.05
N ARG A 154 -13.73 -6.05 -1.60
CA ARG A 154 -14.37 -7.38 -1.63
C ARG A 154 -14.51 -7.92 -3.05
N GLY A 155 -14.77 -7.04 -4.03
CA GLY A 155 -14.76 -7.39 -5.45
C GLY A 155 -13.40 -7.90 -5.92
N TRP A 156 -12.31 -7.27 -5.48
CA TRP A 156 -10.94 -7.71 -5.74
C TRP A 156 -10.66 -9.09 -5.13
N GLU A 157 -11.02 -9.27 -3.86
CA GLU A 157 -10.81 -10.55 -3.16
C GLU A 157 -11.63 -11.70 -3.75
N ALA A 158 -12.84 -11.42 -4.24
CA ALA A 158 -13.67 -12.42 -4.91
C ALA A 158 -13.01 -12.98 -6.19
N VAL A 159 -12.15 -12.21 -6.85
CA VAL A 159 -11.45 -12.63 -8.07
C VAL A 159 -10.07 -13.21 -7.78
N LEU A 160 -9.27 -12.53 -6.96
CA LEU A 160 -7.87 -12.88 -6.75
C LEU A 160 -7.64 -13.75 -5.50
N GLY A 161 -8.58 -13.74 -4.57
CA GLY A 161 -8.40 -14.26 -3.22
C GLY A 161 -7.65 -13.25 -2.33
N HIS A 162 -7.94 -13.28 -1.04
CA HIS A 162 -7.45 -12.34 -0.03
C HIS A 162 -5.93 -12.08 -0.11
N GLN A 163 -5.13 -13.14 -0.22
CA GLN A 163 -3.66 -13.04 -0.17
C GLN A 163 -3.03 -12.30 -1.36
N ARG A 164 -3.77 -12.12 -2.45
CA ARG A 164 -3.29 -11.43 -3.66
C ARG A 164 -3.88 -10.03 -3.85
N VAL A 165 -4.49 -9.48 -2.80
CA VAL A 165 -5.02 -8.12 -2.81
C VAL A 165 -4.18 -7.23 -1.91
N GLY A 166 -3.56 -6.21 -2.52
CA GLY A 166 -2.97 -5.07 -1.83
C GLY A 166 -3.94 -3.89 -1.82
N VAL A 167 -3.79 -3.00 -0.86
CA VAL A 167 -4.58 -1.77 -0.72
C VAL A 167 -3.63 -0.58 -0.74
N TYR A 168 -3.76 0.31 -1.74
CA TYR A 168 -3.12 1.62 -1.75
C TYR A 168 -4.11 2.65 -1.24
N ALA A 169 -3.84 3.25 -0.09
CA ALA A 169 -4.76 4.17 0.56
C ALA A 169 -4.07 5.06 1.60
N ASN A 170 -4.80 6.05 2.15
CA ASN A 170 -4.35 6.78 3.33
C ASN A 170 -4.42 5.90 4.60
N ALA A 171 -3.75 6.36 5.67
CA ALA A 171 -3.63 5.62 6.93
C ALA A 171 -4.99 5.23 7.53
N ARG A 172 -5.97 6.13 7.51
CA ARG A 172 -7.32 5.88 8.04
C ARG A 172 -8.07 4.80 7.28
N THR A 173 -7.98 4.82 5.96
CA THR A 173 -8.60 3.80 5.10
C THR A 173 -7.92 2.45 5.29
N ILE A 174 -6.60 2.42 5.54
CA ILE A 174 -5.88 1.19 5.91
C ILE A 174 -6.40 0.65 7.24
N ASP A 175 -6.61 1.49 8.27
CA ASP A 175 -7.20 1.05 9.54
C ASP A 175 -8.55 0.37 9.33
N TRP A 176 -9.43 0.98 8.54
CA TRP A 176 -10.76 0.42 8.26
C TRP A 176 -10.69 -0.89 7.46
N ALA A 177 -9.79 -0.98 6.47
CA ALA A 177 -9.58 -2.21 5.71
C ALA A 177 -9.08 -3.35 6.59
N LEU A 178 -8.16 -3.08 7.52
CA LEU A 178 -7.70 -4.04 8.52
C LEU A 178 -8.82 -4.51 9.45
N GLN A 179 -9.66 -3.59 9.95
CA GLN A 179 -10.80 -3.91 10.80
C GLN A 179 -11.83 -4.80 10.08
N ASP A 180 -12.04 -4.57 8.80
CA ASP A 180 -12.96 -5.36 7.96
C ASP A 180 -12.30 -6.65 7.41
N GLY A 181 -11.01 -6.91 7.70
CA GLY A 181 -10.25 -8.07 7.23
C GLY A 181 -10.00 -8.06 5.72
N LEU A 182 -9.82 -6.88 5.11
CA LEU A 182 -9.66 -6.68 3.67
C LEU A 182 -8.21 -6.33 3.31
N GLY A 183 -7.68 -7.01 2.30
CA GLY A 183 -6.31 -6.83 1.82
C GLY A 183 -5.25 -7.48 2.72
N SER A 184 -4.18 -7.99 2.11
CA SER A 184 -3.04 -8.61 2.81
C SER A 184 -1.78 -7.76 2.75
N TYR A 185 -1.73 -6.78 1.88
CA TYR A 185 -0.63 -5.84 1.70
C TYR A 185 -1.16 -4.42 1.73
N PHE A 186 -0.40 -3.49 2.32
CA PHE A 186 -0.82 -2.10 2.47
C PHE A 186 0.28 -1.16 1.98
N TRP A 187 -0.11 -0.21 1.12
CA TRP A 187 0.73 0.85 0.62
C TRP A 187 0.09 2.19 0.99
N GLN A 188 0.74 2.90 1.90
CA GLN A 188 0.23 4.18 2.41
C GLN A 188 0.61 5.32 1.47
N HIS A 189 -0.35 6.24 1.24
CA HIS A 189 -0.07 7.58 0.75
C HIS A 189 -0.35 8.62 1.85
N ASN A 190 0.19 9.85 1.67
CA ASN A 190 0.10 10.88 2.71
C ASN A 190 -1.16 11.73 2.63
N TRP A 191 -1.88 11.72 1.52
CA TRP A 191 -3.09 12.49 1.39
C TRP A 191 -4.19 11.96 2.32
N GLY A 192 -4.64 12.81 3.25
CA GLY A 192 -5.58 12.43 4.31
C GLY A 192 -4.97 11.60 5.45
N SER A 193 -3.67 11.35 5.44
CA SER A 193 -2.93 10.78 6.57
C SER A 193 -2.39 11.90 7.49
N PRO A 194 -2.25 11.66 8.80
CA PRO A 194 -1.58 12.62 9.68
C PRO A 194 -0.14 12.87 9.21
N GLN A 195 0.31 14.13 9.33
CA GLN A 195 1.66 14.50 8.91
C GLN A 195 2.73 13.69 9.66
N GLY A 196 3.68 13.12 8.93
CA GLY A 196 4.78 12.33 9.49
C GLY A 196 4.37 10.95 10.03
N PHE A 197 3.10 10.55 9.87
CA PHE A 197 2.63 9.26 10.36
C PHE A 197 2.86 8.16 9.32
N THR A 198 3.52 7.09 9.75
CA THR A 198 3.64 5.84 8.98
C THR A 198 2.82 4.76 9.67
N HIS A 199 1.87 4.18 8.95
CA HIS A 199 0.99 3.15 9.48
C HIS A 199 1.77 1.84 9.76
N PRO A 200 1.67 1.23 10.96
CA PRO A 200 2.46 0.03 11.31
C PRO A 200 2.21 -1.18 10.40
N ALA A 201 1.01 -1.29 9.83
CA ALA A 201 0.69 -2.34 8.88
C ALA A 201 1.22 -2.07 7.47
N ALA A 202 1.63 -0.83 7.13
CA ALA A 202 2.10 -0.51 5.79
C ALA A 202 3.34 -1.34 5.42
N HIS A 203 3.36 -1.82 4.18
CA HIS A 203 4.47 -2.52 3.55
C HIS A 203 5.28 -1.55 2.69
N LEU A 204 4.58 -0.55 2.12
CA LEU A 204 5.12 0.52 1.32
C LEU A 204 4.53 1.87 1.78
N HIS A 205 5.30 2.94 1.63
CA HIS A 205 4.85 4.30 1.94
C HIS A 205 5.31 5.27 0.85
N GLN A 206 4.36 5.92 0.18
CA GLN A 206 4.64 6.97 -0.81
C GLN A 206 4.97 8.27 -0.07
N VAL A 207 6.20 8.73 -0.22
CA VAL A 207 6.74 9.87 0.57
C VAL A 207 7.02 11.11 -0.26
N GLU A 208 7.21 10.96 -1.58
CA GLU A 208 7.39 12.09 -2.49
C GLU A 208 6.55 11.86 -3.75
N ILE A 209 5.91 12.93 -4.25
CA ILE A 209 5.06 12.91 -5.44
C ILE A 209 5.58 13.99 -6.40
N ASP A 210 5.84 13.64 -7.66
CA ASP A 210 6.21 14.54 -8.77
C ASP A 210 7.38 15.51 -8.48
N LYS A 211 8.32 15.14 -7.60
CA LYS A 211 9.46 15.98 -7.23
C LYS A 211 10.75 15.61 -7.95
N ARG A 212 10.82 14.42 -8.53
CA ARG A 212 12.03 13.89 -9.16
C ARG A 212 11.79 13.48 -10.60
N ASN A 213 12.85 13.50 -11.37
CA ASN A 213 12.89 13.02 -12.74
C ASN A 213 13.98 11.94 -12.86
N VAL A 214 13.63 10.80 -13.46
CA VAL A 214 14.55 9.70 -13.74
C VAL A 214 14.35 9.28 -15.19
N GLY A 215 15.41 9.27 -15.99
CA GLY A 215 15.33 8.97 -17.42
C GLY A 215 14.39 9.90 -18.20
N GLY A 216 14.24 11.17 -17.74
CA GLY A 216 13.33 12.15 -18.35
C GLY A 216 11.87 12.02 -17.94
N ILE A 217 11.54 11.12 -17.00
CA ILE A 217 10.16 10.83 -16.56
C ILE A 217 10.00 11.25 -15.09
N GLY A 218 8.93 11.99 -14.79
CA GLY A 218 8.52 12.32 -13.43
C GLY A 218 8.16 11.06 -12.65
N VAL A 219 8.66 10.96 -11.42
CA VAL A 219 8.50 9.77 -10.57
C VAL A 219 8.08 10.12 -9.16
N ASP A 220 7.31 9.21 -8.55
CA ASP A 220 7.00 9.21 -7.13
C ASP A 220 7.96 8.26 -6.39
N ILE A 221 8.28 8.59 -5.13
CA ILE A 221 9.19 7.81 -4.29
C ILE A 221 8.40 7.05 -3.23
N ASN A 222 8.64 5.75 -3.16
CA ASN A 222 7.99 4.85 -2.23
C ASN A 222 9.05 4.15 -1.36
N GLN A 223 8.94 4.31 -0.05
CA GLN A 223 9.77 3.59 0.92
C GLN A 223 9.29 2.15 1.07
N ILE A 224 10.24 1.21 1.12
CA ILE A 224 10.00 -0.19 1.46
C ILE A 224 10.12 -0.33 2.98
N LEU A 225 9.02 -0.73 3.64
CA LEU A 225 8.95 -0.84 5.11
C LEU A 225 9.05 -2.28 5.61
N LYS A 226 8.75 -3.27 4.76
CA LYS A 226 8.78 -4.70 5.10
C LYS A 226 9.48 -5.51 4.02
N PRO A 227 10.15 -6.64 4.35
CA PRO A 227 10.87 -7.45 3.36
C PRO A 227 9.97 -8.07 2.28
N ARG A 228 8.72 -8.41 2.65
CA ARG A 228 7.67 -8.85 1.72
C ARG A 228 6.72 -7.68 1.54
N PHE A 229 6.80 -7.01 0.37
CA PHE A 229 6.01 -5.83 0.03
C PHE A 229 5.14 -6.02 -1.22
N GLY A 230 4.93 -7.27 -1.65
CA GLY A 230 4.12 -7.60 -2.82
C GLY A 230 4.89 -7.58 -4.13
N GLN A 231 6.20 -7.70 -4.08
CA GLN A 231 7.06 -7.83 -5.27
C GLN A 231 6.82 -9.14 -6.01
N TRP A 232 7.04 -9.09 -7.32
CA TRP A 232 7.08 -10.31 -8.14
C TRP A 232 8.28 -11.18 -7.74
N ASP A 233 8.05 -12.50 -7.73
CA ASP A 233 9.06 -13.52 -7.44
C ASP A 233 9.82 -13.92 -8.71
#